data_e3fafde45006593d0f7333e1f0c46b88
#
_entry.id   e3fafde45006593d0f7333e1f0c46b88
#
_cell.length_a   1.000
_cell.length_b   1.000
_cell.length_c   1.000
_cell.angle_alpha   90.00
_cell.angle_beta   90.00
_cell.angle_gamma   90.00
#
_symmetry.space_group_name_H-M   'P 1'
#
loop_
_entity.id
_entity.type
_entity.pdbx_description
1 polymer ?
#
loop_
_entity_poly.entity_id
_entity_poly.type
_entity_poly.pdbx_seq_one_letter_code
_entity_poly.pdbx_strand_id
1 'polypeptide(L)'
;MKIRLTLLFYFCIHLFFAQVDTLIVYSEVMQKAIPNLVIKPKNYSQNGHSYSVLYLLHGAGGYFSNWMFRVPEIEQYASDYNLIIVCPDGNKTSWYFDSPIDSSSQYETYIAKELIKEIDHKYNTIRNKKGRAISGLSMGGHGALYLAIRHNTIWGAAGSMSGGVNIVPFAEKWNIHEVIGTYKENKAFWENNTVINMTDLIENDLKFIVDCGSEDFFADVNQAFHEKLVSKEIPHEYSVRPGNHNWEYWRESIKEHLAFFNNYFQTNQ
;
A
#
# COMPACT_ATOMS: atom_id res chain seq x y z
N MET A 1 -56.52 -11.00 43.64
CA MET A 1 -55.19 -10.38 43.60
C MET A 1 -54.61 -10.67 42.23
N LYS A 2 -54.62 -9.67 41.29
CA LYS A 2 -54.12 -9.85 39.92
C LYS A 2 -52.66 -9.38 39.87
N ILE A 3 -51.73 -10.32 39.67
CA ILE A 3 -50.31 -10.04 39.50
C ILE A 3 -50.12 -9.50 38.06
N ARG A 4 -49.73 -8.23 37.96
CA ARG A 4 -49.30 -7.64 36.65
C ARG A 4 -47.84 -7.96 36.46
N LEU A 5 -47.54 -8.85 35.51
CA LEU A 5 -46.17 -9.16 35.06
C LEU A 5 -45.72 -8.03 34.11
N THR A 6 -44.82 -7.16 34.56
CA THR A 6 -44.19 -6.16 33.72
C THR A 6 -42.97 -6.78 33.07
N LEU A 7 -43.07 -7.07 31.76
CA LEU A 7 -41.91 -7.48 30.95
C LEU A 7 -41.02 -6.22 30.70
N LEU A 8 -39.83 -6.25 31.29
CA LEU A 8 -38.79 -5.26 30.99
C LEU A 8 -38.07 -5.72 29.70
N PHE A 9 -38.30 -5.02 28.57
CA PHE A 9 -37.55 -5.24 27.37
C PHE A 9 -36.19 -4.55 27.53
N TYR A 10 -35.11 -5.36 27.67
CA TYR A 10 -33.73 -4.87 27.60
C TYR A 10 -33.38 -4.65 26.12
N PHE A 11 -33.36 -3.38 25.71
CA PHE A 11 -32.89 -2.99 24.38
C PHE A 11 -31.36 -2.93 24.43
N CYS A 12 -30.68 -4.04 24.01
CA CYS A 12 -29.24 -4.00 23.78
C CYS A 12 -28.99 -3.13 22.55
N ILE A 13 -28.54 -1.90 22.74
CA ILE A 13 -28.04 -1.04 21.68
C ILE A 13 -26.67 -1.60 21.31
N HIS A 14 -26.60 -2.44 20.27
CA HIS A 14 -25.34 -2.79 19.63
C HIS A 14 -24.86 -1.55 18.85
N LEU A 15 -23.88 -0.83 19.37
CA LEU A 15 -23.14 0.19 18.62
C LEU A 15 -22.34 -0.54 17.52
N PHE A 16 -22.90 -0.56 16.32
CA PHE A 16 -22.17 -1.00 15.14
C PHE A 16 -21.17 0.10 14.79
N PHE A 17 -19.88 -0.09 15.12
CA PHE A 17 -18.82 0.74 14.57
C PHE A 17 -18.70 0.40 13.09
N ALA A 18 -18.70 1.42 12.24
CA ALA A 18 -18.44 1.24 10.81
C ALA A 18 -17.07 0.57 10.65
N GLN A 19 -17.02 -0.49 9.83
CA GLN A 19 -15.77 -1.20 9.52
C GLN A 19 -14.85 -0.32 8.66
N VAL A 20 -15.41 0.61 7.91
CA VAL A 20 -14.69 1.48 6.98
C VAL A 20 -14.84 2.95 7.38
N ASP A 21 -13.70 3.63 7.52
CA ASP A 21 -13.63 5.06 7.76
C ASP A 21 -13.05 5.79 6.55
N THR A 22 -13.60 6.95 6.22
CA THR A 22 -12.91 7.92 5.35
C THR A 22 -12.15 8.89 6.26
N LEU A 23 -10.83 8.83 6.21
CA LEU A 23 -9.94 9.66 7.00
C LEU A 23 -9.37 10.79 6.12
N ILE A 24 -9.71 12.03 6.44
CA ILE A 24 -9.09 13.19 5.80
C ILE A 24 -7.88 13.59 6.63
N VAL A 25 -6.70 13.55 6.01
CA VAL A 25 -5.43 13.98 6.62
C VAL A 25 -4.97 15.26 5.94
N TYR A 26 -4.73 16.30 6.72
CA TYR A 26 -4.12 17.51 6.19
C TYR A 26 -2.62 17.30 6.06
N SER A 27 -2.12 17.41 4.84
CA SER A 27 -0.69 17.35 4.56
C SER A 27 -0.07 18.73 4.75
N GLU A 28 0.80 18.85 5.74
CA GLU A 28 1.54 20.09 6.00
C GLU A 28 2.55 20.39 4.89
N VAL A 29 3.20 19.35 4.36
CA VAL A 29 4.19 19.54 3.29
C VAL A 29 3.54 19.96 1.97
N MET A 30 2.31 19.52 1.68
CA MET A 30 1.57 19.88 0.45
C MET A 30 0.50 20.93 0.66
N GLN A 31 0.24 21.37 1.89
CA GLN A 31 -0.79 22.37 2.27
C GLN A 31 -2.19 22.04 1.71
N LYS A 32 -2.58 20.76 1.78
CA LYS A 32 -3.88 20.29 1.30
C LYS A 32 -4.42 19.10 2.09
N ALA A 33 -5.74 18.95 2.10
CA ALA A 33 -6.42 17.81 2.69
C ALA A 33 -6.43 16.62 1.73
N ILE A 34 -6.01 15.45 2.19
CA ILE A 34 -5.90 14.23 1.40
C ILE A 34 -6.82 13.15 1.99
N PRO A 35 -7.74 12.59 1.19
CA PRO A 35 -8.61 11.52 1.65
C PRO A 35 -7.87 10.18 1.68
N ASN A 36 -8.20 9.36 2.67
CA ASN A 36 -7.70 8.00 2.81
C ASN A 36 -8.86 7.11 3.25
N LEU A 37 -8.87 5.87 2.81
CA LEU A 37 -9.79 4.86 3.30
C LEU A 37 -9.08 4.00 4.34
N VAL A 38 -9.74 3.76 5.47
CA VAL A 38 -9.23 2.88 6.53
C VAL A 38 -10.24 1.77 6.76
N ILE A 39 -9.86 0.54 6.45
CA ILE A 39 -10.67 -0.65 6.60
C ILE A 39 -10.19 -1.40 7.84
N LYS A 40 -11.06 -1.55 8.82
CA LYS A 40 -10.78 -2.19 10.11
C LYS A 40 -11.32 -3.63 10.11
N PRO A 41 -10.71 -4.56 10.82
CA PRO A 41 -11.32 -5.88 11.01
C PRO A 41 -12.65 -5.74 11.76
N LYS A 42 -13.58 -6.66 11.50
CA LYS A 42 -14.93 -6.65 12.08
C LYS A 42 -14.93 -6.54 13.61
N ASN A 43 -13.92 -7.14 14.25
CA ASN A 43 -13.77 -7.15 15.71
C ASN A 43 -12.80 -6.07 16.20
N TYR A 44 -12.58 -5.01 15.42
CA TYR A 44 -11.67 -3.93 15.81
C TYR A 44 -12.09 -3.33 17.16
N SER A 45 -11.14 -3.20 18.07
CA SER A 45 -11.30 -2.56 19.37
C SER A 45 -10.20 -1.53 19.60
N GLN A 46 -10.61 -0.30 19.94
CA GLN A 46 -9.68 0.78 20.29
C GLN A 46 -8.89 0.48 21.58
N ASN A 47 -9.48 -0.26 22.51
CA ASN A 47 -8.90 -0.59 23.81
C ASN A 47 -8.40 -2.05 23.90
N GLY A 48 -8.36 -2.73 22.75
CA GLY A 48 -7.90 -4.12 22.63
C GLY A 48 -6.40 -4.23 22.35
N HIS A 49 -6.02 -5.34 21.72
CA HIS A 49 -4.67 -5.54 21.20
C HIS A 49 -4.39 -4.60 20.02
N SER A 50 -3.12 -4.31 19.77
CA SER A 50 -2.70 -3.51 18.63
C SER A 50 -2.72 -4.34 17.34
N TYR A 51 -3.04 -3.69 16.21
CA TYR A 51 -3.22 -4.33 14.91
C TYR A 51 -2.04 -4.05 13.99
N SER A 52 -1.67 -5.03 13.18
CA SER A 52 -0.81 -4.81 12.03
C SER A 52 -1.52 -3.97 10.98
N VAL A 53 -0.77 -3.22 10.19
CA VAL A 53 -1.29 -2.30 9.17
C VAL A 53 -0.68 -2.61 7.81
N LEU A 54 -1.54 -2.84 6.82
CA LEU A 54 -1.18 -2.87 5.40
C LEU A 54 -1.58 -1.56 4.74
N TYR A 55 -0.61 -0.81 4.21
CA TYR A 55 -0.86 0.33 3.34
C TYR A 55 -0.96 -0.18 1.91
N LEU A 56 -2.10 0.08 1.24
CA LEU A 56 -2.45 -0.50 -0.05
C LEU A 56 -2.67 0.59 -1.10
N LEU A 57 -1.65 0.78 -1.94
CA LEU A 57 -1.54 1.88 -2.89
C LEU A 57 -2.29 1.59 -4.20
N HIS A 58 -2.96 2.61 -4.75
CA HIS A 58 -3.64 2.51 -6.05
C HIS A 58 -2.68 2.79 -7.23
N GLY A 59 -3.09 2.44 -8.43
CA GLY A 59 -2.37 2.70 -9.67
C GLY A 59 -2.65 4.07 -10.28
N ALA A 60 -1.97 4.40 -11.37
CA ALA A 60 -2.14 5.66 -12.10
C ALA A 60 -3.61 5.86 -12.55
N GLY A 61 -4.09 7.10 -12.46
CA GLY A 61 -5.48 7.45 -12.71
C GLY A 61 -6.47 7.01 -11.62
N GLY A 62 -5.99 6.31 -10.60
CA GLY A 62 -6.79 5.83 -9.47
C GLY A 62 -7.04 6.87 -8.38
N TYR A 63 -7.63 6.41 -7.28
CA TYR A 63 -7.92 7.19 -6.08
C TYR A 63 -8.09 6.28 -4.84
N PHE A 64 -8.13 6.83 -3.66
CA PHE A 64 -8.10 6.14 -2.37
C PHE A 64 -9.14 5.02 -2.18
N SER A 65 -10.30 5.08 -2.82
CA SER A 65 -11.34 4.06 -2.66
C SER A 65 -11.35 2.97 -3.75
N ASN A 66 -10.38 2.97 -4.69
CA ASN A 66 -10.36 2.00 -5.78
C ASN A 66 -10.36 0.54 -5.29
N TRP A 67 -9.53 0.23 -4.29
CA TRP A 67 -9.46 -1.11 -3.76
C TRP A 67 -10.80 -1.62 -3.24
N MET A 68 -11.53 -0.78 -2.51
CA MET A 68 -12.84 -1.15 -1.99
C MET A 68 -13.88 -1.40 -3.09
N PHE A 69 -13.90 -0.56 -4.14
CA PHE A 69 -14.85 -0.74 -5.25
C PHE A 69 -14.49 -1.90 -6.17
N ARG A 70 -13.21 -2.19 -6.32
CA ARG A 70 -12.72 -3.19 -7.26
C ARG A 70 -12.50 -4.57 -6.65
N VAL A 71 -12.35 -4.64 -5.34
CA VAL A 71 -12.18 -5.88 -4.57
C VAL A 71 -13.25 -5.89 -3.47
N PRO A 72 -14.48 -6.32 -3.77
CA PRO A 72 -15.58 -6.28 -2.80
C PRO A 72 -15.30 -7.07 -1.51
N GLU A 73 -14.40 -8.04 -1.57
CA GLU A 73 -14.00 -8.90 -0.46
C GLU A 73 -12.97 -8.23 0.48
N ILE A 74 -12.49 -7.01 0.18
CA ILE A 74 -11.38 -6.38 0.92
C ILE A 74 -11.69 -6.17 2.42
N GLU A 75 -12.94 -5.88 2.76
CA GLU A 75 -13.39 -5.78 4.15
C GLU A 75 -13.35 -7.15 4.87
N GLN A 76 -13.73 -8.20 4.15
CA GLN A 76 -13.64 -9.56 4.68
C GLN A 76 -12.18 -9.96 4.88
N TYR A 77 -11.29 -9.61 3.96
CA TYR A 77 -9.85 -9.87 4.11
C TYR A 77 -9.25 -9.14 5.33
N ALA A 78 -9.61 -7.88 5.58
CA ALA A 78 -9.19 -7.18 6.79
C ALA A 78 -9.60 -7.95 8.06
N SER A 79 -10.78 -8.58 8.05
CA SER A 79 -11.29 -9.39 9.16
C SER A 79 -10.62 -10.75 9.27
N ASP A 80 -10.44 -11.46 8.16
CA ASP A 80 -9.85 -12.81 8.12
C ASP A 80 -8.40 -12.81 8.58
N TYR A 81 -7.65 -11.76 8.21
CA TYR A 81 -6.25 -11.57 8.59
C TYR A 81 -6.07 -10.72 9.85
N ASN A 82 -7.17 -10.24 10.44
CA ASN A 82 -7.17 -9.41 11.66
C ASN A 82 -6.20 -8.21 11.58
N LEU A 83 -6.24 -7.47 10.47
CA LEU A 83 -5.37 -6.33 10.21
C LEU A 83 -6.15 -5.09 9.77
N ILE A 84 -5.53 -3.93 9.89
CA ILE A 84 -6.05 -2.68 9.32
C ILE A 84 -5.48 -2.52 7.91
N ILE A 85 -6.33 -2.20 6.92
CA ILE A 85 -5.91 -1.84 5.58
C ILE A 85 -6.11 -0.33 5.40
N VAL A 86 -5.05 0.38 5.02
CA VAL A 86 -5.09 1.81 4.73
C VAL A 86 -4.87 2.01 3.24
N CYS A 87 -5.85 2.61 2.56
CA CYS A 87 -5.76 2.94 1.14
C CYS A 87 -5.64 4.47 1.00
N PRO A 88 -4.43 5.01 0.86
CA PRO A 88 -4.23 6.44 0.69
C PRO A 88 -4.57 6.90 -0.72
N ASP A 89 -4.94 8.19 -0.86
CA ASP A 89 -4.91 8.84 -2.16
C ASP A 89 -3.45 9.23 -2.50
N GLY A 90 -2.98 8.77 -3.65
CA GLY A 90 -1.66 9.06 -4.18
C GLY A 90 -1.70 10.01 -5.38
N ASN A 91 -2.82 10.74 -5.59
CA ASN A 91 -3.08 11.48 -6.82
C ASN A 91 -3.03 10.58 -8.07
N LYS A 92 -3.39 11.13 -9.20
CA LYS A 92 -3.51 10.36 -10.46
C LYS A 92 -2.18 9.91 -11.03
N THR A 93 -1.10 10.62 -10.73
CA THR A 93 0.21 10.38 -11.37
C THR A 93 1.42 10.73 -10.51
N SER A 94 1.27 10.79 -9.16
CA SER A 94 2.40 11.14 -8.28
C SER A 94 3.54 10.15 -8.30
N TRP A 95 3.28 8.90 -8.68
CA TRP A 95 4.20 7.77 -8.55
C TRP A 95 4.78 7.60 -7.15
N TYR A 96 4.11 8.26 -6.18
CA TYR A 96 4.48 8.32 -4.77
C TYR A 96 5.84 8.96 -4.50
N PHE A 97 6.30 9.81 -5.42
CA PHE A 97 7.49 10.64 -5.25
C PHE A 97 7.22 11.91 -4.45
N ASP A 98 8.28 12.43 -3.83
CA ASP A 98 8.37 13.85 -3.57
C ASP A 98 8.87 14.51 -4.86
N SER A 99 8.02 15.29 -5.50
CA SER A 99 8.35 15.95 -6.75
C SER A 99 9.47 16.98 -6.56
N PRO A 100 10.54 16.94 -7.38
CA PRO A 100 11.59 17.96 -7.34
C PRO A 100 11.20 19.28 -8.03
N ILE A 101 10.05 19.31 -8.73
CA ILE A 101 9.60 20.44 -9.54
C ILE A 101 8.23 20.99 -9.10
N ASP A 102 7.49 20.28 -8.27
CA ASP A 102 6.17 20.68 -7.77
C ASP A 102 6.03 20.41 -6.26
N SER A 103 6.11 21.46 -5.45
CA SER A 103 5.98 21.39 -4.00
C SER A 103 4.58 20.94 -3.53
N SER A 104 3.56 20.96 -4.38
CA SER A 104 2.22 20.47 -4.08
C SER A 104 2.07 18.94 -4.28
N SER A 105 3.15 18.25 -4.69
CA SER A 105 3.21 16.80 -4.95
C SER A 105 4.36 16.16 -4.19
N GLN A 106 4.21 16.02 -2.84
CA GLN A 106 5.20 15.47 -1.91
C GLN A 106 4.66 14.19 -1.28
N TYR A 107 4.38 13.18 -2.11
CA TYR A 107 3.66 11.98 -1.68
C TYR A 107 4.53 10.96 -0.94
N GLU A 108 5.86 10.95 -1.14
CA GLU A 108 6.78 10.17 -0.30
C GLU A 108 6.73 10.65 1.15
N THR A 109 6.91 11.95 1.37
CA THR A 109 6.83 12.55 2.72
C THR A 109 5.45 12.36 3.32
N TYR A 110 4.39 12.57 2.54
CA TYR A 110 3.03 12.36 3.00
C TYR A 110 2.81 10.94 3.53
N ILE A 111 3.09 9.92 2.73
CA ILE A 111 2.85 8.52 3.11
C ILE A 111 3.77 8.09 4.25
N ALA A 112 5.08 8.35 4.12
CA ALA A 112 6.07 7.81 5.05
C ALA A 112 6.15 8.55 6.39
N LYS A 113 5.62 9.78 6.49
CA LYS A 113 5.73 10.58 7.72
C LYS A 113 4.36 11.05 8.24
N GLU A 114 3.58 11.75 7.41
CA GLU A 114 2.36 12.40 7.87
C GLU A 114 1.22 11.40 8.09
N LEU A 115 0.92 10.58 7.08
CA LEU A 115 -0.15 9.60 7.13
C LEU A 115 0.10 8.52 8.21
N ILE A 116 1.31 7.98 8.30
CA ILE A 116 1.66 6.98 9.33
C ILE A 116 1.43 7.53 10.72
N LYS A 117 1.88 8.76 10.97
CA LYS A 117 1.71 9.42 12.27
C LYS A 117 0.22 9.56 12.63
N GLU A 118 -0.60 9.95 11.67
CA GLU A 118 -2.03 10.12 11.88
C GLU A 118 -2.75 8.77 12.09
N ILE A 119 -2.40 7.75 11.33
CA ILE A 119 -2.92 6.39 11.51
C ILE A 119 -2.55 5.84 12.89
N ASP A 120 -1.31 5.96 13.30
CA ASP A 120 -0.83 5.51 14.60
C ASP A 120 -1.45 6.31 15.77
N HIS A 121 -1.82 7.57 15.54
CA HIS A 121 -2.51 8.39 16.53
C HIS A 121 -3.97 7.96 16.69
N LYS A 122 -4.66 7.72 15.59
CA LYS A 122 -6.10 7.52 15.55
C LYS A 122 -6.53 6.06 15.79
N TYR A 123 -5.68 5.11 15.41
CA TYR A 123 -5.98 3.68 15.51
C TYR A 123 -4.99 2.95 16.40
N ASN A 124 -5.42 1.82 16.96
CA ASN A 124 -4.59 0.99 17.82
C ASN A 124 -3.67 0.10 16.97
N THR A 125 -2.53 0.62 16.57
CA THR A 125 -1.58 -0.01 15.65
C THR A 125 -0.32 -0.51 16.34
N ILE A 126 0.36 -1.49 15.74
CA ILE A 126 1.74 -1.88 16.10
C ILE A 126 2.67 -0.85 15.46
N ARG A 127 3.22 0.07 16.28
CA ARG A 127 3.91 1.30 15.85
C ARG A 127 5.37 1.12 15.46
N ASN A 128 5.69 0.01 14.82
CA ASN A 128 7.05 -0.27 14.32
C ASN A 128 6.99 -1.11 13.04
N LYS A 129 8.13 -1.33 12.38
CA LYS A 129 8.19 -2.03 11.09
C LYS A 129 7.69 -3.48 11.13
N LYS A 130 7.73 -4.15 12.31
CA LYS A 130 7.20 -5.51 12.45
C LYS A 130 5.68 -5.58 12.24
N GLY A 131 4.96 -4.50 12.53
CA GLY A 131 3.52 -4.38 12.34
C GLY A 131 3.13 -3.61 11.08
N ARG A 132 4.07 -3.25 10.18
CA ARG A 132 3.75 -2.47 8.98
C ARG A 132 4.22 -3.12 7.71
N ALA A 133 3.30 -3.21 6.75
CA ALA A 133 3.56 -3.59 5.38
C ALA A 133 2.98 -2.56 4.41
N ILE A 134 3.53 -2.51 3.22
CA ILE A 134 3.07 -1.66 2.13
C ILE A 134 2.98 -2.47 0.85
N SER A 135 1.90 -2.31 0.08
CA SER A 135 1.74 -2.95 -1.21
C SER A 135 0.97 -2.05 -2.17
N GLY A 136 0.92 -2.42 -3.43
CA GLY A 136 0.13 -1.69 -4.41
C GLY A 136 0.21 -2.30 -5.79
N LEU A 137 -0.60 -1.76 -6.70
CA LEU A 137 -0.64 -2.17 -8.10
C LEU A 137 -0.07 -1.09 -9.02
N SER A 138 0.60 -1.46 -10.09
CA SER A 138 1.06 -0.55 -11.14
C SER A 138 1.94 0.59 -10.58
N MET A 139 1.52 1.86 -10.71
CA MET A 139 2.12 3.00 -10.03
C MET A 139 2.26 2.76 -8.51
N GLY A 140 1.25 2.16 -7.88
CA GLY A 140 1.29 1.80 -6.46
C GLY A 140 2.25 0.66 -6.14
N GLY A 141 2.48 -0.27 -7.07
CA GLY A 141 3.50 -1.32 -6.95
C GLY A 141 4.91 -0.75 -6.97
N HIS A 142 5.16 0.21 -7.87
CA HIS A 142 6.37 1.04 -7.83
C HIS A 142 6.50 1.76 -6.48
N GLY A 143 5.46 2.52 -6.10
CA GLY A 143 5.47 3.33 -4.88
C GLY A 143 5.70 2.50 -3.61
N ALA A 144 5.12 1.31 -3.53
CA ALA A 144 5.30 0.43 -2.38
C ALA A 144 6.76 -0.01 -2.20
N LEU A 145 7.41 -0.47 -3.27
CA LEU A 145 8.82 -0.85 -3.21
C LEU A 145 9.73 0.36 -3.02
N TYR A 146 9.47 1.45 -3.75
CA TYR A 146 10.20 2.72 -3.62
C TYR A 146 10.22 3.22 -2.18
N LEU A 147 9.04 3.34 -1.56
CA LEU A 147 8.90 3.81 -0.19
C LEU A 147 9.54 2.84 0.83
N ALA A 148 9.37 1.53 0.63
CA ALA A 148 9.93 0.54 1.54
C ALA A 148 11.46 0.53 1.53
N ILE A 149 12.07 0.64 0.37
CA ILE A 149 13.53 0.66 0.23
C ILE A 149 14.12 1.94 0.83
N ARG A 150 13.47 3.09 0.63
CA ARG A 150 13.96 4.39 1.14
C ARG A 150 13.72 4.58 2.63
N HIS A 151 12.70 3.96 3.18
CA HIS A 151 12.28 4.09 4.57
C HIS A 151 12.29 2.75 5.31
N ASN A 152 13.42 2.05 5.27
CA ASN A 152 13.63 0.71 5.81
C ASN A 152 13.38 0.56 7.32
N THR A 153 13.35 1.65 8.07
CA THR A 153 12.98 1.66 9.49
C THR A 153 11.48 1.69 9.75
N ILE A 154 10.69 1.97 8.71
CA ILE A 154 9.23 2.12 8.78
C ILE A 154 8.51 0.84 8.35
N TRP A 155 8.95 0.24 7.25
CA TRP A 155 8.32 -0.90 6.60
C TRP A 155 9.16 -2.17 6.82
N GLY A 156 8.51 -3.25 7.20
CA GLY A 156 9.20 -4.53 7.34
C GLY A 156 8.87 -5.52 6.22
N ALA A 157 7.78 -5.25 5.48
CA ALA A 157 7.42 -6.02 4.30
C ALA A 157 6.83 -5.11 3.21
N ALA A 158 7.09 -5.44 1.94
CA ALA A 158 6.59 -4.70 0.79
C ALA A 158 6.09 -5.65 -0.31
N GLY A 159 5.15 -5.18 -1.13
CA GLY A 159 4.62 -5.95 -2.24
C GLY A 159 4.37 -5.11 -3.49
N SER A 160 4.56 -5.70 -4.65
CA SER A 160 4.34 -5.05 -5.95
C SER A 160 3.55 -5.96 -6.88
N MET A 161 2.33 -5.55 -7.23
CA MET A 161 1.47 -6.21 -8.21
C MET A 161 1.59 -5.47 -9.55
N SER A 162 2.17 -6.10 -10.56
CA SER A 162 2.40 -5.47 -11.88
C SER A 162 3.03 -4.09 -11.76
N GLY A 163 4.02 -3.91 -10.90
CA GLY A 163 4.61 -2.60 -10.61
C GLY A 163 5.49 -2.06 -11.74
N GLY A 164 5.49 -0.74 -11.92
CA GLY A 164 6.42 -0.07 -12.82
C GLY A 164 7.84 0.02 -12.22
N VAL A 165 8.45 -1.13 -11.90
CA VAL A 165 9.73 -1.23 -11.17
C VAL A 165 10.93 -0.66 -11.94
N ASN A 166 10.78 -0.48 -13.25
CA ASN A 166 11.68 0.35 -14.07
C ASN A 166 10.83 1.31 -14.90
N ILE A 167 10.81 2.58 -14.51
CA ILE A 167 10.01 3.62 -15.19
C ILE A 167 10.76 4.28 -16.36
N VAL A 168 12.06 4.10 -16.47
CA VAL A 168 12.89 4.78 -17.50
C VAL A 168 12.44 4.48 -18.93
N PRO A 169 12.12 3.22 -19.31
CA PRO A 169 11.60 2.90 -20.66
C PRO A 169 10.25 3.55 -20.97
N PHE A 170 9.56 4.08 -19.97
CA PHE A 170 8.19 4.62 -20.06
C PHE A 170 8.14 6.13 -19.76
N ALA A 171 9.25 6.86 -19.97
CA ALA A 171 9.38 8.26 -19.61
C ALA A 171 8.29 9.18 -20.21
N GLU A 172 7.74 8.81 -21.38
CA GLU A 172 6.68 9.56 -22.07
C GLU A 172 5.26 9.06 -21.73
N LYS A 173 5.13 8.16 -20.74
CA LYS A 173 3.83 7.58 -20.35
C LYS A 173 3.34 8.16 -19.02
N TRP A 174 2.02 8.10 -18.84
CA TRP A 174 1.30 8.42 -17.59
C TRP A 174 1.69 9.77 -16.95
N ASN A 175 2.15 10.70 -17.75
CA ASN A 175 2.54 12.06 -17.30
C ASN A 175 3.59 12.06 -16.16
N ILE A 176 4.45 11.04 -16.08
CA ILE A 176 5.50 10.97 -15.05
C ILE A 176 6.39 12.22 -15.12
N HIS A 177 6.67 12.72 -16.33
CA HIS A 177 7.48 13.91 -16.55
C HIS A 177 6.88 15.20 -15.94
N GLU A 178 5.57 15.26 -15.75
CA GLU A 178 4.92 16.39 -15.06
C GLU A 178 5.22 16.39 -13.55
N VAL A 179 5.60 15.23 -13.00
CA VAL A 179 5.92 15.08 -11.58
C VAL A 179 7.41 15.23 -11.30
N ILE A 180 8.26 14.62 -12.11
CA ILE A 180 9.70 14.55 -11.83
C ILE A 180 10.59 15.23 -12.90
N GLY A 181 9.98 15.99 -13.81
CA GLY A 181 10.66 16.57 -14.97
C GLY A 181 10.90 15.56 -16.09
N THR A 182 11.27 16.03 -17.28
CA THR A 182 11.57 15.12 -18.40
C THR A 182 12.82 14.27 -18.09
N TYR A 183 12.89 13.07 -18.68
CA TYR A 183 14.09 12.23 -18.53
C TYR A 183 15.37 12.93 -18.98
N LYS A 184 15.28 13.74 -20.05
CA LYS A 184 16.41 14.49 -20.58
C LYS A 184 16.94 15.55 -19.58
N GLU A 185 16.04 16.25 -18.91
CA GLU A 185 16.38 17.34 -17.99
C GLU A 185 16.76 16.81 -16.60
N ASN A 186 16.15 15.71 -16.16
CA ASN A 186 16.23 15.20 -14.80
C ASN A 186 16.72 13.73 -14.72
N LYS A 187 17.60 13.36 -15.66
CA LYS A 187 18.08 11.98 -15.83
C LYS A 187 18.52 11.33 -14.52
N ALA A 188 19.29 12.03 -13.71
CA ALA A 188 19.78 11.52 -12.45
C ALA A 188 18.64 11.18 -11.47
N PHE A 189 17.56 11.98 -11.41
CA PHE A 189 16.40 11.68 -10.59
C PHE A 189 15.70 10.41 -11.06
N TRP A 190 15.45 10.28 -12.35
CA TRP A 190 14.84 9.11 -12.96
C TRP A 190 15.62 7.82 -12.65
N GLU A 191 16.94 7.86 -12.88
CA GLU A 191 17.80 6.68 -12.68
C GLU A 191 17.97 6.32 -11.21
N ASN A 192 18.07 7.29 -10.32
CA ASN A 192 18.27 7.05 -8.89
C ASN A 192 16.97 6.65 -8.15
N ASN A 193 15.81 6.94 -8.71
CA ASN A 193 14.52 6.70 -8.06
C ASN A 193 13.65 5.64 -8.77
N THR A 194 14.16 5.00 -9.84
CA THR A 194 13.52 3.80 -10.38
C THR A 194 13.92 2.57 -9.56
N VAL A 195 12.93 1.77 -9.13
CA VAL A 195 13.11 0.69 -8.13
C VAL A 195 14.23 -0.29 -8.51
N ILE A 196 14.31 -0.67 -9.79
CA ILE A 196 15.34 -1.62 -10.25
C ILE A 196 16.78 -1.13 -10.00
N ASN A 197 17.00 0.17 -9.91
CA ASN A 197 18.31 0.76 -9.62
C ASN A 197 18.58 0.98 -8.13
N MET A 198 17.59 0.73 -7.28
CA MET A 198 17.70 0.94 -5.84
C MET A 198 18.07 -0.34 -5.06
N THR A 199 18.40 -1.43 -5.75
CA THR A 199 18.68 -2.73 -5.13
C THR A 199 19.83 -2.72 -4.14
N ASP A 200 20.79 -1.79 -4.25
CA ASP A 200 21.90 -1.63 -3.31
C ASP A 200 21.48 -0.96 -1.97
N LEU A 201 20.29 -0.40 -1.92
CA LEU A 201 19.71 0.22 -0.72
C LEU A 201 18.81 -0.73 0.07
N ILE A 202 18.63 -1.96 -0.41
CA ILE A 202 17.73 -2.93 0.20
C ILE A 202 18.39 -3.53 1.44
N GLU A 203 17.75 -3.34 2.59
CA GLU A 203 18.18 -3.95 3.84
C GLU A 203 17.76 -5.42 3.93
N ASN A 204 18.61 -6.26 4.51
CA ASN A 204 18.41 -7.72 4.56
C ASN A 204 17.14 -8.18 5.31
N ASP A 205 16.58 -7.34 6.16
CA ASP A 205 15.39 -7.66 6.94
C ASP A 205 14.06 -7.20 6.29
N LEU A 206 14.13 -6.44 5.19
CA LEU A 206 12.95 -6.13 4.38
C LEU A 206 12.51 -7.35 3.56
N LYS A 207 11.25 -7.74 3.70
CA LYS A 207 10.65 -8.86 2.98
C LYS A 207 9.82 -8.36 1.81
N PHE A 208 9.96 -9.01 0.64
CA PHE A 208 9.12 -8.61 -0.50
C PHE A 208 8.46 -9.78 -1.22
N ILE A 209 7.31 -9.42 -1.80
CA ILE A 209 6.61 -10.22 -2.81
C ILE A 209 6.39 -9.36 -4.05
N VAL A 210 6.72 -9.90 -5.20
CA VAL A 210 6.52 -9.25 -6.51
C VAL A 210 5.79 -10.21 -7.42
N ASP A 211 4.75 -9.75 -8.09
CA ASP A 211 4.08 -10.53 -9.11
C ASP A 211 3.73 -9.69 -10.34
N CYS A 212 3.62 -10.33 -11.50
CA CYS A 212 3.22 -9.69 -12.74
C CYS A 212 2.51 -10.69 -13.67
N GLY A 213 1.51 -10.19 -14.39
CA GLY A 213 0.88 -10.99 -15.46
C GLY A 213 1.85 -11.25 -16.61
N SER A 214 1.82 -12.47 -17.19
CA SER A 214 2.71 -12.82 -18.32
C SER A 214 2.43 -12.02 -19.59
N GLU A 215 1.25 -11.41 -19.69
CA GLU A 215 0.80 -10.60 -20.84
C GLU A 215 0.73 -9.10 -20.47
N ASP A 216 1.25 -8.74 -19.30
CA ASP A 216 1.32 -7.36 -18.82
C ASP A 216 2.44 -6.60 -19.54
N PHE A 217 2.22 -5.33 -19.88
CA PHE A 217 3.25 -4.49 -20.49
C PHE A 217 4.44 -4.19 -19.57
N PHE A 218 4.31 -4.47 -18.27
CA PHE A 218 5.41 -4.43 -17.31
C PHE A 218 6.07 -5.80 -17.06
N ALA A 219 5.69 -6.86 -17.78
CA ALA A 219 6.25 -8.20 -17.57
C ALA A 219 7.79 -8.20 -17.66
N ASP A 220 8.34 -7.63 -18.73
CA ASP A 220 9.79 -7.62 -18.96
C ASP A 220 10.57 -6.86 -17.86
N VAL A 221 10.05 -5.72 -17.39
CA VAL A 221 10.74 -4.95 -16.34
C VAL A 221 10.64 -5.62 -14.98
N ASN A 222 9.56 -6.35 -14.68
CA ASN A 222 9.43 -7.15 -13.46
C ASN A 222 10.34 -8.39 -13.51
N GLN A 223 10.45 -9.06 -14.65
CA GLN A 223 11.39 -10.15 -14.88
C GLN A 223 12.85 -9.68 -14.67
N ALA A 224 13.22 -8.55 -15.28
CA ALA A 224 14.57 -7.99 -15.13
C ALA A 224 14.87 -7.59 -13.67
N PHE A 225 13.88 -7.10 -12.94
CA PHE A 225 14.02 -6.80 -11.52
C PHE A 225 14.25 -8.07 -10.69
N HIS A 226 13.45 -9.12 -10.92
CA HIS A 226 13.66 -10.43 -10.32
C HIS A 226 15.08 -10.98 -10.57
N GLU A 227 15.51 -10.99 -11.81
CA GLU A 227 16.86 -11.46 -12.19
C GLU A 227 17.97 -10.66 -11.47
N LYS A 228 17.76 -9.34 -11.34
CA LYS A 228 18.70 -8.48 -10.61
C LYS A 228 18.73 -8.81 -9.10
N LEU A 229 17.58 -9.05 -8.49
CA LEU A 229 17.51 -9.48 -7.09
C LEU A 229 18.18 -10.83 -6.86
N VAL A 230 17.96 -11.80 -7.77
CA VAL A 230 18.63 -13.11 -7.75
C VAL A 230 20.15 -12.96 -7.87
N SER A 231 20.63 -12.15 -8.82
CA SER A 231 22.06 -11.91 -9.03
C SER A 231 22.77 -11.26 -7.83
N LYS A 232 22.01 -10.59 -6.96
CA LYS A 232 22.48 -9.95 -5.72
C LYS A 232 22.21 -10.79 -4.47
N GLU A 233 21.67 -11.99 -4.64
CA GLU A 233 21.28 -12.88 -3.52
C GLU A 233 20.29 -12.24 -2.53
N ILE A 234 19.42 -11.34 -3.03
CA ILE A 234 18.40 -10.68 -2.21
C ILE A 234 17.15 -11.58 -2.13
N PRO A 235 16.79 -12.08 -0.95
CA PRO A 235 15.64 -12.97 -0.78
C PRO A 235 14.32 -12.25 -1.09
N HIS A 236 13.49 -12.84 -1.96
CA HIS A 236 12.17 -12.32 -2.32
C HIS A 236 11.27 -13.43 -2.86
N GLU A 237 9.96 -13.22 -2.81
CA GLU A 237 8.99 -14.03 -3.54
C GLU A 237 8.70 -13.38 -4.90
N TYR A 238 8.71 -14.17 -5.95
CA TYR A 238 8.38 -13.73 -7.30
C TYR A 238 7.46 -14.73 -7.99
N SER A 239 6.35 -14.24 -8.55
CA SER A 239 5.45 -15.08 -9.31
C SER A 239 5.01 -14.42 -10.62
N VAL A 240 4.88 -15.24 -11.67
CA VAL A 240 4.31 -14.85 -12.96
C VAL A 240 3.14 -15.77 -13.24
N ARG A 241 1.99 -15.19 -13.52
CA ARG A 241 0.76 -15.91 -13.85
C ARG A 241 0.18 -15.40 -15.17
N PRO A 242 -0.59 -16.21 -15.91
CA PRO A 242 -1.34 -15.70 -17.07
C PRO A 242 -2.22 -14.52 -16.67
N GLY A 243 -2.18 -13.45 -17.44
CA GLY A 243 -3.00 -12.26 -17.22
C GLY A 243 -2.35 -10.97 -17.66
N ASN A 244 -3.14 -9.92 -17.66
CA ASN A 244 -2.83 -8.60 -18.20
C ASN A 244 -2.83 -7.53 -17.10
N HIS A 245 -2.48 -6.29 -17.48
CA HIS A 245 -2.49 -5.11 -16.61
C HIS A 245 -3.91 -4.64 -16.28
N ASN A 246 -4.64 -5.41 -15.47
CA ASN A 246 -6.04 -5.13 -15.17
C ASN A 246 -6.48 -5.63 -13.79
N TRP A 247 -7.69 -5.18 -13.37
CA TRP A 247 -8.24 -5.53 -12.08
C TRP A 247 -8.59 -7.02 -11.92
N GLU A 248 -8.83 -7.75 -12.99
CA GLU A 248 -9.06 -9.19 -12.93
C GLU A 248 -7.80 -9.90 -12.37
N TYR A 249 -6.65 -9.54 -12.90
CA TYR A 249 -5.36 -10.02 -12.41
C TYR A 249 -5.10 -9.60 -10.96
N TRP A 250 -5.25 -8.32 -10.64
CA TRP A 250 -4.92 -7.79 -9.30
C TRP A 250 -5.84 -8.28 -8.18
N ARG A 251 -7.08 -8.67 -8.49
CA ARG A 251 -7.99 -9.32 -7.53
C ARG A 251 -7.49 -10.69 -7.07
N GLU A 252 -6.78 -11.42 -7.92
CA GLU A 252 -6.13 -12.66 -7.52
C GLU A 252 -4.80 -12.38 -6.82
N SER A 253 -3.99 -11.45 -7.30
CA SER A 253 -2.71 -11.08 -6.71
C SER A 253 -2.83 -10.63 -5.25
N ILE A 254 -3.84 -9.82 -4.92
CA ILE A 254 -3.99 -9.31 -3.54
C ILE A 254 -4.18 -10.44 -2.53
N LYS A 255 -4.76 -11.58 -2.89
CA LYS A 255 -4.93 -12.72 -1.99
C LYS A 255 -3.58 -13.32 -1.60
N GLU A 256 -2.66 -13.45 -2.54
CA GLU A 256 -1.31 -13.96 -2.29
C GLU A 256 -0.49 -12.97 -1.47
N HIS A 257 -0.59 -11.68 -1.79
CA HIS A 257 0.06 -10.63 -1.01
C HIS A 257 -0.43 -10.60 0.44
N LEU A 258 -1.73 -10.74 0.67
CA LEU A 258 -2.28 -10.81 2.04
C LEU A 258 -1.80 -12.03 2.81
N ALA A 259 -1.71 -13.19 2.16
CA ALA A 259 -1.16 -14.39 2.78
C ALA A 259 0.32 -14.21 3.14
N PHE A 260 1.12 -13.62 2.26
CA PHE A 260 2.52 -13.27 2.50
C PHE A 260 2.67 -12.31 3.69
N PHE A 261 1.91 -11.22 3.72
CA PHE A 261 1.98 -10.25 4.82
C PHE A 261 1.48 -10.84 6.14
N ASN A 262 0.45 -11.67 6.12
CA ASN A 262 0.00 -12.36 7.31
C ASN A 262 1.10 -13.27 7.88
N ASN A 263 1.77 -14.03 7.05
CA ASN A 263 2.91 -14.85 7.47
C ASN A 263 4.02 -13.98 8.08
N TYR A 264 4.36 -12.86 7.43
CA TYR A 264 5.31 -11.90 7.96
C TYR A 264 4.89 -11.39 9.35
N PHE A 265 3.65 -10.95 9.53
CA PHE A 265 3.16 -10.43 10.79
C PHE A 265 3.15 -11.48 11.91
N GLN A 266 2.75 -12.72 11.60
CA GLN A 266 2.72 -13.80 12.58
C GLN A 266 4.12 -14.22 13.07
N THR A 267 5.13 -14.14 12.22
CA THR A 267 6.51 -14.51 12.57
C THR A 267 7.27 -13.41 13.31
N ASN A 268 6.75 -12.17 13.37
CA ASN A 268 7.42 -11.00 13.94
C ASN A 268 6.69 -10.37 15.14
N GLN A 269 5.57 -10.93 15.57
CA GLN A 269 4.81 -10.49 16.75
C GLN A 269 5.32 -11.08 18.05
#